data_4554dc78f4cd518c4b1bbf58c7e233e7
#
_entry.id   4554dc78f4cd518c4b1bbf58c7e233e7
#
_cell.length_a   1.000
_cell.length_b   1.000
_cell.length_c   1.000
_cell.angle_alpha   90.00
_cell.angle_beta   90.00
_cell.angle_gamma   90.00
#
_symmetry.space_group_name_H-M   'P 1'
#
loop_
_entity.id
_entity.type
_entity.pdbx_description
1 polymer ?
#
loop_
_entity_poly.entity_id
_entity_poly.type
_entity_poly.pdbx_seq_one_letter_code
_entity_poly.pdbx_strand_id
1 'polypeptide(L)'
;MEYFKNYFQKYNEILSDIEISNFIKLEKLLKSYKNKKNRVFIFGNGGSSSISSHVATDLTKICKIKALSLSDHNLITCFANDYGFENWIMESVKRVVTKEDLVILISSRGQSKDVINA
;
A
#
# COMPACT_ATOMS: atom_id res chain seq x y z
N MET A 1 -30.91 -10.22 10.98
CA MET A 1 -29.92 -10.87 11.88
C MET A 1 -29.06 -11.91 11.16
N GLU A 2 -29.64 -12.68 10.23
CA GLU A 2 -28.93 -13.72 9.44
C GLU A 2 -27.81 -13.16 8.53
N TYR A 3 -28.05 -12.01 7.89
CA TYR A 3 -27.04 -11.33 7.05
C TYR A 3 -25.70 -11.10 7.79
N PHE A 4 -25.76 -10.55 9.00
CA PHE A 4 -24.53 -10.26 9.77
C PHE A 4 -23.84 -11.54 10.24
N LYS A 5 -24.58 -12.59 10.59
CA LYS A 5 -23.98 -13.89 10.95
C LYS A 5 -23.23 -14.47 9.76
N ASN A 6 -23.85 -14.50 8.58
CA ASN A 6 -23.24 -15.01 7.34
C ASN A 6 -22.02 -14.17 6.93
N TYR A 7 -22.09 -12.83 7.09
CA TYR A 7 -20.97 -11.93 6.81
C TYR A 7 -19.76 -12.24 7.72
N PHE A 8 -19.97 -12.34 9.03
CA PHE A 8 -18.88 -12.64 9.96
C PHE A 8 -18.36 -14.06 9.83
N GLN A 9 -19.21 -15.02 9.53
CA GLN A 9 -18.75 -16.39 9.25
C GLN A 9 -17.81 -16.40 8.04
N LYS A 10 -18.22 -15.80 6.92
CA LYS A 10 -17.39 -15.70 5.71
C LYS A 10 -16.07 -14.94 5.96
N TYR A 11 -16.11 -13.90 6.79
CA TYR A 11 -14.92 -13.16 7.18
C TYR A 11 -13.94 -14.05 7.96
N ASN A 12 -14.44 -14.85 8.91
CA ASN A 12 -13.62 -15.77 9.69
C ASN A 12 -13.02 -16.90 8.81
N GLU A 13 -13.79 -17.42 7.85
CA GLU A 13 -13.28 -18.40 6.88
C GLU A 13 -12.09 -17.82 6.10
N ILE A 14 -12.23 -16.60 5.54
CA ILE A 14 -11.15 -15.93 4.82
C ILE A 14 -9.92 -15.70 5.70
N LEU A 15 -10.11 -15.29 6.96
CA LEU A 15 -9.00 -15.08 7.89
C LEU A 15 -8.27 -16.40 8.22
N SER A 16 -9.00 -17.52 8.30
CA SER A 16 -8.42 -18.83 8.58
C SER A 16 -7.56 -19.35 7.42
N ASP A 17 -7.87 -18.94 6.20
CA ASP A 17 -7.15 -19.35 4.99
C ASP A 17 -5.89 -18.49 4.71
N ILE A 18 -5.63 -17.49 5.56
CA ILE A 18 -4.47 -16.61 5.37
C ILE A 18 -3.16 -17.38 5.62
N GLU A 19 -2.27 -17.32 4.64
CA GLU A 19 -0.94 -17.92 4.75
C GLU A 19 0.00 -17.05 5.59
N ILE A 20 0.16 -17.41 6.85
CA ILE A 20 1.01 -16.71 7.84
C ILE A 20 2.46 -16.52 7.33
N SER A 21 2.98 -17.44 6.53
CA SER A 21 4.34 -17.37 5.98
C SER A 21 4.58 -16.08 5.17
N ASN A 22 3.56 -15.55 4.49
CA ASN A 22 3.66 -14.31 3.72
C ASN A 22 3.80 -13.08 4.63
N PHE A 23 3.11 -13.07 5.78
CA PHE A 23 3.29 -12.01 6.78
C PHE A 23 4.69 -12.04 7.40
N ILE A 24 5.22 -13.23 7.69
CA ILE A 24 6.59 -13.38 8.19
C ILE A 24 7.62 -12.87 7.18
N LYS A 25 7.41 -13.14 5.87
CA LYS A 25 8.28 -12.61 4.81
C LYS A 25 8.22 -11.08 4.75
N LEU A 26 7.01 -10.51 4.80
CA LEU A 26 6.82 -9.04 4.80
C LEU A 26 7.45 -8.41 6.05
N GLU A 27 7.25 -8.98 7.22
CA GLU A 27 7.86 -8.52 8.47
C GLU A 27 9.40 -8.47 8.36
N LYS A 28 10.02 -9.56 7.90
CA LYS A 28 11.48 -9.62 7.69
C LYS A 28 11.96 -8.56 6.70
N LEU A 29 11.22 -8.38 5.60
CA LEU A 29 11.52 -7.36 4.60
C LEU A 29 11.46 -5.95 5.22
N LEU A 30 10.39 -5.61 5.91
CA LEU A 30 10.24 -4.32 6.56
C LEU A 30 11.30 -4.08 7.64
N LYS A 31 11.63 -5.08 8.45
CA LYS A 31 12.72 -4.99 9.44
C LYS A 31 14.07 -4.66 8.81
N SER A 32 14.31 -5.09 7.57
CA SER A 32 15.54 -4.78 6.85
C SER A 32 15.67 -3.28 6.49
N TYR A 33 14.56 -2.53 6.50
CA TYR A 33 14.53 -1.08 6.27
C TYR A 33 14.66 -0.23 7.54
N LYS A 34 14.63 -0.86 8.72
CA LYS A 34 14.72 -0.15 9.99
C LYS A 34 16.05 0.57 10.12
N ASN A 35 16.00 1.86 10.49
CA ASN A 35 17.16 2.73 10.69
C ASN A 35 18.05 2.92 9.43
N LYS A 36 17.50 2.62 8.24
CA LYS A 36 18.23 2.82 6.97
C LYS A 36 17.88 4.14 6.29
N LYS A 37 18.65 4.52 5.27
CA LYS A 37 18.36 5.68 4.42
C LYS A 37 17.23 5.40 3.43
N ASN A 38 17.09 4.17 3.01
CA ASN A 38 16.07 3.68 2.08
C ASN A 38 14.65 3.89 2.63
N ARG A 39 13.71 4.08 1.76
CA ARG A 39 12.32 4.44 2.07
C ARG A 39 11.37 3.32 1.68
N VAL A 40 10.20 3.33 2.29
CA VAL A 40 9.07 2.49 1.91
C VAL A 40 7.97 3.39 1.40
N PHE A 41 7.57 3.24 0.16
CA PHE A 41 6.45 3.96 -0.44
C PHE A 41 5.23 3.07 -0.48
N ILE A 42 4.08 3.59 -0.07
CA ILE A 42 2.83 2.82 0.00
C ILE A 42 1.77 3.57 -0.79
N PHE A 43 1.15 2.89 -1.74
CA PHE A 43 0.12 3.46 -2.60
C PHE A 43 -1.17 2.66 -2.53
N GLY A 44 -2.28 3.33 -2.79
CA GLY A 44 -3.60 2.73 -2.91
C GLY A 44 -4.64 3.78 -3.28
N ASN A 45 -5.83 3.35 -3.64
CA ASN A 45 -6.95 4.22 -4.00
C ASN A 45 -8.03 4.23 -2.91
N GLY A 46 -8.73 5.34 -2.74
CA GLY A 46 -9.87 5.45 -1.83
C GLY A 46 -9.54 4.97 -0.41
N GLY A 47 -10.28 3.97 0.10
CA GLY A 47 -9.99 3.37 1.42
C GLY A 47 -8.60 2.76 1.52
N SER A 48 -8.06 2.19 0.43
CA SER A 48 -6.68 1.69 0.39
C SER A 48 -5.66 2.81 0.51
N SER A 49 -5.95 4.02 0.02
CA SER A 49 -5.11 5.20 0.24
C SER A 49 -5.09 5.62 1.71
N SER A 50 -6.24 5.58 2.39
CA SER A 50 -6.30 5.84 3.84
C SER A 50 -5.48 4.82 4.64
N ILE A 51 -5.57 3.54 4.28
CA ILE A 51 -4.73 2.48 4.88
C ILE A 51 -3.25 2.76 4.59
N SER A 52 -2.88 3.11 3.36
CA SER A 52 -1.50 3.43 2.97
C SER A 52 -0.92 4.55 3.82
N SER A 53 -1.66 5.63 4.03
CA SER A 53 -1.25 6.78 4.86
C SER A 53 -1.09 6.40 6.32
N HIS A 54 -2.02 5.59 6.86
CA HIS A 54 -1.94 5.15 8.26
C HIS A 54 -0.76 4.21 8.49
N VAL A 55 -0.58 3.21 7.63
CA VAL A 55 0.56 2.28 7.70
C VAL A 55 1.88 3.01 7.56
N ALA A 56 2.00 3.98 6.65
CA ALA A 56 3.22 4.79 6.52
C ALA A 56 3.51 5.58 7.81
N THR A 57 2.48 6.10 8.47
CA THR A 57 2.61 6.79 9.76
C THR A 57 3.11 5.85 10.86
N ASP A 58 2.55 4.65 10.96
CA ASP A 58 2.95 3.67 11.99
C ASP A 58 4.37 3.14 11.74
N LEU A 59 4.73 2.85 10.49
CA LEU A 59 6.08 2.44 10.13
C LEU A 59 7.11 3.52 10.50
N THR A 60 6.77 4.79 10.27
CA THR A 60 7.65 5.91 10.59
C THR A 60 7.74 6.16 12.08
N LYS A 61 6.60 6.28 12.77
CA LYS A 61 6.51 6.66 14.18
C LYS A 61 6.98 5.54 15.10
N ILE A 62 6.52 4.31 14.87
CA ILE A 62 6.71 3.17 15.78
C ILE A 62 7.91 2.33 15.36
N CYS A 63 7.99 1.97 14.09
CA CYS A 63 8.99 1.02 13.61
C CYS A 63 10.35 1.67 13.25
N LYS A 64 10.42 3.01 13.19
CA LYS A 64 11.60 3.78 12.76
C LYS A 64 12.05 3.41 11.34
N ILE A 65 11.08 3.17 10.47
CA ILE A 65 11.24 2.94 9.04
C ILE A 65 10.77 4.22 8.32
N LYS A 66 11.57 4.75 7.40
CA LYS A 66 11.17 5.91 6.60
C LYS A 66 10.10 5.49 5.61
N ALA A 67 8.84 5.70 5.95
CA ALA A 67 7.72 5.34 5.09
C ALA A 67 6.90 6.57 4.69
N LEU A 68 6.41 6.57 3.46
CA LEU A 68 5.60 7.65 2.88
C LEU A 68 4.44 7.07 2.07
N SER A 69 3.31 7.77 2.12
CA SER A 69 2.21 7.57 1.18
C SER A 69 2.09 8.83 0.33
N LEU A 70 2.21 8.68 -0.99
CA LEU A 70 2.07 9.80 -1.94
C LEU A 70 0.60 9.96 -2.34
N SER A 71 -0.25 10.23 -1.37
CA SER A 71 -1.70 10.37 -1.55
C SER A 71 -2.17 11.84 -1.50
N ASP A 72 -1.26 12.78 -1.73
CA ASP A 72 -1.61 14.20 -1.86
C ASP A 72 -2.52 14.41 -3.07
N HIS A 73 -3.63 15.13 -2.87
CA HIS A 73 -4.64 15.32 -3.91
C HIS A 73 -4.12 16.11 -5.11
N ASN A 74 -3.20 17.07 -4.91
CA ASN A 74 -2.63 17.83 -6.01
C ASN A 74 -1.73 16.95 -6.88
N LEU A 75 -0.93 16.08 -6.26
CA LEU A 75 -0.10 15.13 -6.97
C LEU A 75 -0.96 14.17 -7.81
N ILE A 76 -1.98 13.57 -7.19
CA ILE A 76 -2.87 12.62 -7.88
C ILE A 76 -3.60 13.30 -9.04
N THR A 77 -4.21 14.47 -8.80
CA THR A 77 -5.00 15.14 -9.84
C THR A 77 -4.14 15.68 -10.98
N CYS A 78 -2.96 16.23 -10.68
CA CYS A 78 -2.02 16.68 -11.69
C CYS A 78 -1.55 15.51 -12.57
N PHE A 79 -1.07 14.45 -11.98
CA PHE A 79 -0.56 13.29 -12.71
C PHE A 79 -1.67 12.56 -13.48
N ALA A 80 -2.87 12.44 -12.89
CA ALA A 80 -4.01 11.84 -13.56
C ALA A 80 -4.47 12.70 -14.77
N ASN A 81 -4.42 14.03 -14.66
CA ASN A 81 -4.75 14.92 -15.76
C ASN A 81 -3.75 14.80 -16.92
N ASP A 82 -2.45 14.74 -16.60
CA ASP A 82 -1.39 14.82 -17.61
C ASP A 82 -1.06 13.46 -18.24
N TYR A 83 -1.20 12.37 -17.49
CA TYR A 83 -0.75 11.01 -17.89
C TYR A 83 -1.87 9.97 -17.91
N GLY A 84 -3.09 10.34 -17.51
CA GLY A 84 -4.20 9.41 -17.28
C GLY A 84 -4.18 8.80 -15.89
N PHE A 85 -5.38 8.56 -15.32
CA PHE A 85 -5.53 8.03 -13.97
C PHE A 85 -4.84 6.66 -13.80
N GLU A 86 -4.85 5.85 -14.84
CA GLU A 86 -4.20 4.52 -14.85
C GLU A 86 -2.67 4.55 -14.77
N ASN A 87 -2.05 5.71 -14.87
CA ASN A 87 -0.59 5.87 -14.89
C ASN A 87 -0.05 6.73 -13.73
N TRP A 88 -0.91 7.35 -12.90
CA TRP A 88 -0.47 8.30 -11.88
C TRP A 88 0.49 7.69 -10.86
N ILE A 89 0.27 6.43 -10.42
CA ILE A 89 1.18 5.74 -9.49
C ILE A 89 2.52 5.46 -10.18
N MET A 90 2.48 4.87 -11.37
CA MET A 90 3.69 4.60 -12.15
C MET A 90 4.54 5.86 -12.37
N GLU A 91 3.90 6.97 -12.74
CA GLU A 91 4.58 8.23 -12.97
C GLU A 91 5.14 8.84 -11.67
N SER A 92 4.46 8.63 -10.54
CA SER A 92 4.98 9.00 -9.22
C SER A 92 6.19 8.15 -8.84
N VAL A 93 6.10 6.84 -9.03
CA VAL A 93 7.20 5.89 -8.76
C VAL A 93 8.44 6.28 -9.56
N LYS A 94 8.32 6.52 -10.87
CA LYS A 94 9.44 6.91 -11.74
C LYS A 94 10.19 8.15 -11.27
N ARG A 95 9.51 9.09 -10.61
CA ARG A 95 10.10 10.38 -10.22
C ARG A 95 10.65 10.41 -8.81
N VAL A 96 10.10 9.62 -7.92
CA VAL A 96 10.37 9.75 -6.48
C VAL A 96 11.07 8.54 -5.89
N VAL A 97 10.83 7.35 -6.46
CA VAL A 97 11.35 6.08 -5.94
C VAL A 97 12.71 5.76 -6.57
N THR A 98 13.64 5.29 -5.77
CA THR A 98 14.93 4.79 -6.21
C THR A 98 14.95 3.25 -6.16
N LYS A 99 15.92 2.62 -6.82
CA LYS A 99 16.04 1.15 -6.86
C LYS A 99 16.29 0.49 -5.49
N GLU A 100 16.70 1.27 -4.50
CA GLU A 100 16.91 0.78 -3.13
C GLU A 100 15.67 0.93 -2.25
N ASP A 101 14.65 1.65 -2.71
CA ASP A 101 13.41 1.85 -1.97
C ASP A 101 12.46 0.64 -2.17
N LEU A 102 11.52 0.47 -1.28
CA LEU A 102 10.46 -0.52 -1.37
C LEU A 102 9.15 0.16 -1.76
N VAL A 103 8.44 -0.42 -2.71
CA VAL A 103 7.07 -0.03 -3.06
C VAL A 103 6.09 -1.09 -2.58
N ILE A 104 5.06 -0.67 -1.86
CA ILE A 104 3.93 -1.50 -1.43
C ILE A 104 2.67 -0.95 -2.09
N LEU A 105 1.96 -1.80 -2.81
CA LEU A 105 0.72 -1.47 -3.49
C LEU A 105 -0.46 -2.16 -2.82
N ILE A 106 -1.49 -1.39 -2.44
CA ILE A 106 -2.69 -1.91 -1.77
C ILE A 106 -3.89 -1.79 -2.71
N SER A 107 -4.48 -2.92 -3.06
CA SER A 107 -5.70 -2.98 -3.87
C SER A 107 -6.62 -4.08 -3.38
N SER A 108 -7.85 -3.73 -2.99
CA SER A 108 -8.83 -4.70 -2.48
C SER A 108 -9.28 -5.73 -3.53
N ARG A 109 -9.27 -5.36 -4.82
CA ARG A 109 -9.65 -6.23 -5.93
C ARG A 109 -8.47 -6.78 -6.72
N GLY A 110 -7.27 -6.20 -6.55
CA GLY A 110 -6.10 -6.53 -7.35
C GLY A 110 -6.23 -6.20 -8.86
N GLN A 111 -7.24 -5.40 -9.25
CA GLN A 111 -7.59 -5.14 -10.65
C GLN A 111 -7.54 -3.65 -11.02
N SER A 112 -7.13 -2.78 -10.11
CA SER A 112 -6.99 -1.35 -10.38
C SER A 112 -5.85 -1.14 -11.36
N LYS A 113 -6.13 -0.55 -12.52
CA LYS A 113 -5.16 -0.39 -13.62
C LYS A 113 -3.92 0.39 -13.21
N ASP A 114 -4.09 1.46 -12.45
CA ASP A 114 -3.00 2.28 -11.90
C ASP A 114 -2.09 1.51 -10.93
N VAL A 115 -2.65 0.54 -10.19
CA VAL A 115 -1.88 -0.36 -9.32
C VAL A 115 -1.15 -1.45 -10.12
N ILE A 116 -1.76 -1.94 -11.20
CA ILE A 116 -1.15 -2.97 -12.07
C ILE A 116 -0.03 -2.37 -12.92
N ASN A 117 -0.17 -1.12 -13.35
CA ASN A 117 0.81 -0.44 -14.19
C ASN A 117 2.04 0.07 -13.40
N ALA A 118 1.94 0.13 -12.08
CA ALA A 118 2.99 0.63 -11.19
C ALA A 118 4.12 -0.39 -10.98
#